data_08c63f2ae1c8c50c2c8d5945e11798d4
#
_entry.id   08c63f2ae1c8c50c2c8d5945e11798d4
#
_cell.length_a   1.000
_cell.length_b   1.000
_cell.length_c   1.000
_cell.angle_alpha   90.00
_cell.angle_beta   90.00
_cell.angle_gamma   90.00
#
_symmetry.space_group_name_H-M   'P 1'
#
loop_
_entity.id
_entity.type
_entity.pdbx_description
1 polymer ?
#
loop_
_entity_poly.entity_id
_entity_poly.type
_entity_poly.pdbx_seq_one_letter_code
_entity_poly.pdbx_strand_id
1 'polypeptide(L)'
;MKRILLLPVFLLGIIGFARAGDIYWATKVISYSSQLDLNSYSAKQVLGPPSRLPNFGDCGCAWSPALSENYFEEYIRVGFEKKIHVTQIIINESFNAGAIKAIYLFDQYNIPHLVYERTEENGKWTLGRVLSLNITPTDFATNDLKLVLDTESIDGFNQIDAIGIAESPATVPSGAIVSTDKVVFKGKSQNMGDAINSFGSEIAPLVTPDGKTLYFTRKNHVGNTGTIMNDDVWISNFDGTKWSTAVNAGGPINNDANNYVVGISMNGELLTLANTYHPIEESRIGIAQTWKSSYGSWVFPKNLITPGVLTHNLYAEYFMNSDRTVLLLALERADSYGMKDIYVSFSTNQIEWSDPINMGKDISTASNEMAPFLAADGKTMFFSSNGLPGYGDQDVYVAVRLDSTWQNWTKPEN
;
A
#
# COMPACT_ATOMS: atom_id res chain seq x y z
N MET A 1 78.80 -14.40 22.85
CA MET A 1 77.89 -13.28 22.48
C MET A 1 76.50 -13.83 22.16
N LYS A 2 75.56 -13.75 23.11
CA LYS A 2 74.18 -14.16 22.88
C LYS A 2 73.38 -12.94 22.40
N ARG A 3 72.81 -12.98 21.15
CA ARG A 3 71.91 -11.95 20.62
C ARG A 3 70.55 -12.22 21.16
N ILE A 4 70.01 -11.28 21.91
CA ILE A 4 68.61 -11.25 22.35
C ILE A 4 67.77 -10.61 21.20
N LEU A 5 66.89 -11.37 20.62
CA LEU A 5 65.93 -10.89 19.64
C LEU A 5 64.65 -10.36 20.38
N LEU A 6 64.47 -9.05 20.38
CA LEU A 6 63.23 -8.42 20.86
C LEU A 6 62.21 -8.46 19.75
N LEU A 7 61.15 -9.25 19.91
CA LEU A 7 59.94 -9.18 19.07
C LEU A 7 59.05 -8.01 19.56
N PRO A 8 58.57 -7.14 18.68
CA PRO A 8 57.54 -6.17 19.04
C PRO A 8 56.18 -6.85 19.19
N VAL A 9 55.56 -6.74 20.35
CA VAL A 9 54.19 -7.12 20.61
C VAL A 9 53.32 -6.03 19.99
N PHE A 10 52.70 -6.35 18.83
CA PHE A 10 51.61 -5.54 18.27
C PHE A 10 50.35 -5.79 19.11
N LEU A 11 49.97 -4.81 19.95
CA LEU A 11 48.62 -4.73 20.50
C LEU A 11 47.63 -4.43 19.35
N LEU A 12 47.02 -5.45 18.81
CA LEU A 12 45.82 -5.26 18.00
C LEU A 12 44.70 -4.76 18.92
N GLY A 13 44.47 -3.46 18.90
CA GLY A 13 43.27 -2.87 19.46
C GLY A 13 42.09 -3.44 18.67
N ILE A 14 41.28 -4.31 19.31
CA ILE A 14 39.99 -4.71 18.80
C ILE A 14 39.11 -3.45 18.84
N ILE A 15 39.02 -2.76 17.70
CA ILE A 15 37.95 -1.76 17.49
C ILE A 15 36.65 -2.56 17.43
N GLY A 16 36.01 -2.70 18.59
CA GLY A 16 34.64 -3.22 18.65
C GLY A 16 33.76 -2.29 17.85
N PHE A 17 33.35 -2.71 16.67
CA PHE A 17 32.22 -2.08 16.00
C PHE A 17 30.99 -2.25 16.93
N ALA A 18 30.56 -1.15 17.54
CA ALA A 18 29.32 -1.11 18.26
C ALA A 18 28.22 -1.55 17.27
N ARG A 19 27.57 -2.68 17.54
CA ARG A 19 26.44 -3.16 16.77
C ARG A 19 25.33 -2.11 16.94
N ALA A 20 24.78 -1.60 15.84
CA ALA A 20 23.63 -0.70 15.91
C ALA A 20 22.55 -1.38 16.77
N GLY A 21 21.96 -0.63 17.68
CA GLY A 21 20.91 -1.13 18.57
C GLY A 21 19.64 -1.48 17.78
N ASP A 22 18.85 -2.42 18.31
CA ASP A 22 17.54 -2.74 17.77
C ASP A 22 16.55 -1.64 18.15
N ILE A 23 15.70 -1.23 17.19
CA ILE A 23 14.57 -0.33 17.43
C ILE A 23 13.34 -1.18 17.69
N TYR A 24 12.69 -0.96 18.83
CA TYR A 24 11.39 -1.53 19.15
C TYR A 24 10.33 -0.52 18.77
N TRP A 25 9.59 -0.83 17.70
CA TRP A 25 8.49 -0.02 17.21
C TRP A 25 7.22 -0.26 18.03
N ALA A 26 6.34 0.74 18.10
CA ALA A 26 5.05 0.61 18.76
C ALA A 26 4.24 -0.55 18.18
N THR A 27 3.62 -1.36 19.06
CA THR A 27 2.83 -2.54 18.69
C THR A 27 1.37 -2.44 19.09
N LYS A 28 1.03 -1.46 19.93
CA LYS A 28 -0.35 -1.19 20.34
C LYS A 28 -0.57 0.27 20.66
N VAL A 29 -1.77 0.75 20.38
CA VAL A 29 -2.27 2.04 20.88
C VAL A 29 -2.91 1.80 22.25
N ILE A 30 -2.52 2.59 23.27
CA ILE A 30 -3.08 2.53 24.62
C ILE A 30 -4.21 3.54 24.74
N SER A 31 -3.96 4.79 24.32
CA SER A 31 -4.97 5.86 24.29
C SER A 31 -4.52 6.99 23.35
N TYR A 32 -5.47 7.80 22.94
CA TYR A 32 -5.23 9.01 22.14
C TYR A 32 -6.32 10.03 22.42
N SER A 33 -6.05 11.30 22.13
CA SER A 33 -7.00 12.41 22.33
C SER A 33 -8.05 12.41 21.24
N SER A 34 -7.62 12.40 19.97
CA SER A 34 -8.47 12.44 18.78
C SER A 34 -7.78 11.78 17.59
N GLN A 35 -8.50 11.57 16.52
CA GLN A 35 -7.98 11.13 15.22
C GLN A 35 -8.85 11.68 14.10
N LEU A 36 -8.23 12.00 12.96
CA LEU A 36 -8.89 12.64 11.82
C LEU A 36 -9.90 11.70 11.15
N ASP A 37 -9.60 10.40 11.10
CA ASP A 37 -10.45 9.38 10.48
C ASP A 37 -10.34 8.05 11.24
N LEU A 38 -11.26 7.11 10.99
CA LEU A 38 -11.30 5.81 11.67
C LEU A 38 -10.29 4.80 11.10
N ASN A 39 -9.90 4.96 9.85
CA ASN A 39 -8.95 4.09 9.13
C ASN A 39 -7.69 4.85 8.74
N SER A 40 -7.78 5.68 7.70
CA SER A 40 -6.73 6.63 7.34
C SER A 40 -6.54 7.65 8.45
N TYR A 41 -5.32 8.11 8.67
CA TYR A 41 -5.00 9.08 9.74
C TYR A 41 -5.39 8.65 11.16
N SER A 42 -5.73 7.38 11.36
CA SER A 42 -6.13 6.87 12.67
C SER A 42 -4.93 6.61 13.57
N ALA A 43 -5.19 6.52 14.89
CA ALA A 43 -4.15 6.26 15.88
C ALA A 43 -3.37 4.95 15.65
N LYS A 44 -4.00 3.94 14.99
CA LYS A 44 -3.35 2.67 14.65
C LYS A 44 -2.20 2.83 13.63
N GLN A 45 -2.16 3.93 12.88
CA GLN A 45 -1.17 4.18 11.85
C GLN A 45 0.25 4.43 12.38
N VAL A 46 0.43 4.69 13.68
CA VAL A 46 1.76 4.80 14.30
C VAL A 46 2.40 3.44 14.63
N LEU A 47 1.71 2.33 14.36
CA LEU A 47 2.17 1.00 14.75
C LEU A 47 3.11 0.41 13.69
N GLY A 48 4.23 -0.14 14.16
CA GLY A 48 5.27 -0.69 13.30
C GLY A 48 6.35 0.32 12.91
N PRO A 49 7.26 -0.06 12.01
CA PRO A 49 8.28 0.83 11.48
C PRO A 49 7.68 1.90 10.56
N PRO A 50 8.41 3.00 10.27
CA PRO A 50 7.94 4.02 9.35
C PRO A 50 7.52 3.44 8.00
N SER A 51 6.34 3.87 7.52
CA SER A 51 5.70 3.31 6.33
C SER A 51 6.34 3.81 5.02
N ARG A 52 6.73 5.09 4.97
CA ARG A 52 7.10 5.75 3.71
C ARG A 52 8.53 6.27 3.60
N LEU A 53 9.41 6.04 4.60
CA LEU A 53 10.78 6.50 4.45
C LEU A 53 11.44 5.88 3.19
N PRO A 54 12.20 6.69 2.42
CA PRO A 54 12.70 8.04 2.74
C PRO A 54 11.76 9.20 2.41
N ASN A 55 10.57 8.94 1.90
CA ASN A 55 9.63 9.98 1.50
C ASN A 55 8.89 10.61 2.69
N PHE A 56 8.55 11.88 2.55
CA PHE A 56 7.72 12.64 3.48
C PHE A 56 6.55 13.27 2.72
N GLY A 57 5.49 13.60 3.43
CA GLY A 57 4.31 14.25 2.87
C GLY A 57 3.04 13.77 3.55
N ASP A 58 1.93 14.42 3.17
CA ASP A 58 0.60 14.05 3.64
C ASP A 58 0.27 12.61 3.22
N CYS A 59 -0.13 11.79 4.20
CA CYS A 59 -0.44 10.38 3.99
C CYS A 59 -1.45 9.87 5.03
N GLY A 60 -2.51 9.23 4.56
CA GLY A 60 -3.41 8.46 5.44
C GLY A 60 -2.72 7.35 6.25
N CYS A 61 -1.45 7.06 5.95
CA CYS A 61 -0.57 6.11 6.62
C CYS A 61 0.04 6.61 7.93
N ALA A 62 -0.34 7.77 8.42
CA ALA A 62 0.14 8.37 9.66
C ALA A 62 -1.03 8.82 10.53
N TRP A 63 -0.87 8.79 11.85
CA TRP A 63 -1.86 9.38 12.74
C TRP A 63 -1.86 10.90 12.62
N SER A 64 -3.06 11.48 12.53
CA SER A 64 -3.29 12.91 12.62
C SER A 64 -4.41 13.19 13.63
N PRO A 65 -4.28 14.22 14.49
CA PRO A 65 -5.39 14.72 15.28
C PRO A 65 -6.60 15.12 14.42
N ALA A 66 -7.78 15.11 15.02
CA ALA A 66 -9.04 15.43 14.33
C ALA A 66 -9.11 16.89 13.83
N LEU A 67 -8.39 17.79 14.49
CA LEU A 67 -8.35 19.21 14.17
C LEU A 67 -6.91 19.63 13.92
N SER A 68 -6.70 20.48 12.91
CA SER A 68 -5.39 21.04 12.56
C SER A 68 -4.86 22.02 13.61
N GLU A 69 -5.79 22.70 14.29
CA GLU A 69 -5.51 23.63 15.39
C GLU A 69 -6.45 23.29 16.55
N ASN A 70 -5.90 22.96 17.71
CA ASN A 70 -6.70 22.59 18.87
C ASN A 70 -6.10 23.21 20.16
N TYR A 71 -6.93 23.95 20.89
CA TYR A 71 -6.57 24.50 22.19
C TYR A 71 -6.45 23.44 23.29
N PHE A 72 -6.92 22.22 23.06
CA PHE A 72 -6.78 21.11 23.98
C PHE A 72 -5.50 20.32 23.66
N GLU A 73 -4.98 19.62 24.66
CA GLU A 73 -3.81 18.78 24.50
C GLU A 73 -4.11 17.61 23.55
N GLU A 74 -3.43 17.60 22.40
CA GLU A 74 -3.43 16.46 21.50
C GLU A 74 -2.32 15.48 21.88
N TYR A 75 -2.66 14.20 21.99
CA TYR A 75 -1.67 13.20 22.40
C TYR A 75 -1.98 11.82 21.83
N ILE A 76 -0.95 11.00 21.75
CA ILE A 76 -1.05 9.56 21.54
C ILE A 76 -0.17 8.83 22.56
N ARG A 77 -0.70 7.75 23.14
CA ARG A 77 0.02 6.85 24.04
C ARG A 77 0.09 5.46 23.42
N VAL A 78 1.30 4.91 23.30
CA VAL A 78 1.56 3.65 22.63
C VAL A 78 2.33 2.69 23.54
N GLY A 79 2.19 1.39 23.24
CA GLY A 79 2.95 0.35 23.93
C GLY A 79 3.83 -0.43 22.96
N PHE A 80 4.92 -0.96 23.50
CA PHE A 80 5.91 -1.76 22.80
C PHE A 80 5.88 -3.20 23.29
N GLU A 81 6.38 -4.13 22.46
CA GLU A 81 6.40 -5.54 22.84
C GLU A 81 7.36 -5.81 24.03
N LYS A 82 8.52 -5.17 24.03
CA LYS A 82 9.58 -5.38 25.02
C LYS A 82 9.68 -4.21 26.00
N LYS A 83 9.87 -4.53 27.30
CA LYS A 83 10.28 -3.55 28.32
C LYS A 83 11.80 -3.39 28.26
N ILE A 84 12.27 -2.15 28.12
CA ILE A 84 13.69 -1.81 28.05
C ILE A 84 14.02 -0.60 28.92
N HIS A 85 15.30 -0.42 29.24
CA HIS A 85 15.83 0.86 29.71
C HIS A 85 16.09 1.74 28.49
N VAL A 86 15.25 2.76 28.30
CA VAL A 86 15.27 3.57 27.08
C VAL A 86 16.45 4.53 27.10
N THR A 87 17.23 4.53 26.02
CA THR A 87 18.33 5.49 25.77
C THR A 87 18.07 6.36 24.56
N GLN A 88 17.18 5.91 23.65
CA GLN A 88 16.84 6.64 22.43
C GLN A 88 15.37 6.51 22.12
N ILE A 89 14.77 7.61 21.67
CA ILE A 89 13.41 7.67 21.17
C ILE A 89 13.45 8.13 19.72
N ILE A 90 12.74 7.42 18.84
CA ILE A 90 12.68 7.70 17.41
C ILE A 90 11.23 7.96 17.02
N ILE A 91 10.97 9.11 16.40
CA ILE A 91 9.62 9.48 15.94
C ILE A 91 9.72 9.91 14.48
N ASN A 92 8.92 9.28 13.61
CA ASN A 92 8.77 9.72 12.23
C ASN A 92 7.58 10.68 12.14
N GLU A 93 7.87 11.97 12.01
CA GLU A 93 6.90 13.03 11.70
C GLU A 93 6.79 13.10 10.18
N SER A 94 5.79 12.47 9.58
CA SER A 94 5.68 12.33 8.13
C SER A 94 5.25 13.60 7.42
N PHE A 95 4.51 14.47 8.10
CA PHE A 95 4.00 15.73 7.53
C PHE A 95 3.85 16.83 8.60
N ASN A 96 4.12 18.08 8.23
CA ASN A 96 4.11 19.27 9.10
C ASN A 96 4.85 19.03 10.41
N ALA A 97 6.11 18.59 10.31
CA ALA A 97 6.92 18.23 11.47
C ALA A 97 7.24 19.43 12.35
N GLY A 98 7.33 19.19 13.68
CA GLY A 98 7.72 20.19 14.66
C GLY A 98 6.71 20.41 15.79
N ALA A 99 5.53 19.80 15.73
CA ALA A 99 4.47 19.95 16.72
C ALA A 99 4.72 19.18 18.02
N ILE A 100 5.72 18.29 18.10
CA ILE A 100 6.01 17.54 19.32
C ILE A 100 6.39 18.48 20.45
N LYS A 101 5.54 18.55 21.48
CA LYS A 101 5.69 19.40 22.67
C LYS A 101 6.42 18.67 23.79
N ALA A 102 5.99 17.46 24.13
CA ALA A 102 6.53 16.68 25.23
C ALA A 102 6.44 15.18 24.98
N ILE A 103 7.36 14.44 25.61
CA ILE A 103 7.35 12.96 25.59
C ILE A 103 7.49 12.47 27.04
N TYR A 104 6.63 11.53 27.39
CA TYR A 104 6.62 10.87 28.68
C TYR A 104 6.83 9.37 28.52
N LEU A 105 7.64 8.77 29.40
CA LEU A 105 7.77 7.33 29.58
C LEU A 105 7.09 6.93 30.89
N PHE A 106 6.40 5.80 30.92
CA PHE A 106 5.68 5.33 32.11
C PHE A 106 6.41 4.17 32.77
N ASP A 107 6.57 4.25 34.07
CA ASP A 107 7.17 3.17 34.87
C ASP A 107 6.14 2.04 35.15
N GLN A 108 6.56 1.04 35.90
CA GLN A 108 5.72 -0.11 36.27
C GLN A 108 4.50 0.26 37.14
N TYR A 109 4.50 1.43 37.77
CA TYR A 109 3.42 1.95 38.59
C TYR A 109 2.50 2.91 37.82
N ASN A 110 2.72 3.02 36.50
CA ASN A 110 2.00 3.94 35.61
C ASN A 110 2.23 5.41 35.94
N ILE A 111 3.41 5.75 36.52
CA ILE A 111 3.80 7.13 36.80
C ILE A 111 4.49 7.69 35.53
N PRO A 112 4.06 8.85 35.00
CA PRO A 112 4.69 9.48 33.85
C PRO A 112 5.99 10.19 34.26
N HIS A 113 7.05 9.93 33.50
CA HIS A 113 8.35 10.61 33.60
C HIS A 113 8.58 11.43 32.34
N LEU A 114 8.67 12.75 32.46
CA LEU A 114 8.99 13.64 31.33
C LEU A 114 10.44 13.39 30.90
N VAL A 115 10.64 13.02 29.63
CA VAL A 115 11.97 12.72 29.06
C VAL A 115 12.35 13.67 27.93
N TYR A 116 11.40 14.41 27.39
CA TYR A 116 11.61 15.46 26.42
C TYR A 116 10.56 16.54 26.54
N GLU A 117 10.99 17.79 26.48
CA GLU A 117 10.13 18.96 26.35
C GLU A 117 10.77 19.93 25.36
N ARG A 118 9.95 20.45 24.43
CA ARG A 118 10.41 21.42 23.44
C ARG A 118 10.69 22.75 24.10
N THR A 119 11.90 23.28 23.94
CA THR A 119 12.36 24.52 24.55
C THR A 119 12.27 25.73 23.65
N GLU A 120 12.07 25.53 22.33
CA GLU A 120 12.01 26.62 21.33
C GLU A 120 10.59 26.79 20.84
N GLU A 121 10.02 27.98 20.94
CA GLU A 121 8.65 28.30 20.51
C GLU A 121 8.45 28.25 18.99
N ASN A 122 9.52 28.27 18.21
CA ASN A 122 9.47 28.25 16.73
C ASN A 122 10.38 27.15 16.18
N GLY A 123 9.92 25.91 16.18
CA GLY A 123 10.54 24.87 15.40
C GLY A 123 10.58 25.28 13.91
N LYS A 124 11.71 25.12 13.23
CA LYS A 124 11.76 25.30 11.77
C LYS A 124 10.74 24.39 11.15
N TRP A 125 9.77 24.98 10.48
CA TRP A 125 8.79 24.27 9.70
C TRP A 125 9.49 23.39 8.66
N THR A 126 9.16 22.10 8.62
CA THR A 126 9.69 21.14 7.64
C THR A 126 8.56 20.25 7.15
N LEU A 127 8.65 19.82 5.89
CA LEU A 127 7.67 18.92 5.30
C LEU A 127 7.51 17.64 6.13
N GLY A 128 8.61 17.07 6.60
CA GLY A 128 8.66 15.92 7.50
C GLY A 128 10.07 15.70 8.03
N ARG A 129 10.23 14.90 9.07
CA ARG A 129 11.53 14.53 9.65
C ARG A 129 11.47 13.24 10.45
N VAL A 130 12.63 12.62 10.63
CA VAL A 130 12.84 11.62 11.69
C VAL A 130 13.47 12.32 12.89
N LEU A 131 12.70 12.49 13.96
CA LEU A 131 13.20 12.99 15.24
C LEU A 131 13.86 11.83 16.00
N SER A 132 15.17 11.92 16.20
CA SER A 132 15.96 10.95 16.96
C SER A 132 16.51 11.62 18.20
N LEU A 133 15.99 11.25 19.36
CA LEU A 133 16.33 11.82 20.66
C LEU A 133 17.16 10.84 21.48
N ASN A 134 18.42 11.19 21.74
CA ASN A 134 19.20 10.48 22.75
C ASN A 134 18.84 11.08 24.11
N ILE A 135 18.41 10.22 25.05
CA ILE A 135 18.07 10.61 26.42
C ILE A 135 19.02 9.96 27.41
N THR A 136 19.09 10.50 28.62
CA THR A 136 19.74 9.79 29.73
C THR A 136 19.04 8.45 29.93
N PRO A 137 19.78 7.32 30.01
CA PRO A 137 19.17 6.01 30.21
C PRO A 137 18.18 6.03 31.38
N THR A 138 16.98 5.52 31.17
CA THR A 138 15.99 5.43 32.25
C THR A 138 16.46 4.48 33.34
N ASP A 139 16.24 4.82 34.58
CA ASP A 139 16.52 3.98 35.76
C ASP A 139 15.45 2.89 35.97
N PHE A 140 14.37 2.92 35.18
CA PHE A 140 13.31 1.93 35.11
C PHE A 140 13.15 1.34 33.69
N ALA A 141 12.73 0.09 33.64
CA ALA A 141 12.41 -0.55 32.36
C ALA A 141 10.94 -0.24 31.98
N THR A 142 10.73 0.20 30.74
CA THR A 142 9.40 0.58 30.24
C THR A 142 9.12 0.04 28.84
N ASN A 143 7.83 -0.07 28.54
CA ASN A 143 7.31 -0.34 27.19
C ASN A 143 6.08 0.56 26.90
N ASP A 144 6.06 1.77 27.42
CA ASP A 144 4.90 2.66 27.42
C ASP A 144 5.36 4.11 27.26
N LEU A 145 4.90 4.77 26.20
CA LEU A 145 5.27 6.13 25.82
C LEU A 145 4.04 6.95 25.47
N LYS A 146 3.95 8.17 25.99
CA LYS A 146 2.99 9.20 25.59
C LYS A 146 3.70 10.32 24.86
N LEU A 147 3.23 10.61 23.64
CA LEU A 147 3.63 11.74 22.82
C LEU A 147 2.56 12.83 22.92
N VAL A 148 2.96 14.06 23.18
CA VAL A 148 2.08 15.25 23.26
C VAL A 148 2.43 16.20 22.14
N LEU A 149 1.43 16.66 21.40
CA LEU A 149 1.55 17.65 20.34
C LEU A 149 1.01 19.01 20.78
N ASP A 150 1.62 20.06 20.28
CA ASP A 150 1.16 21.43 20.27
C ASP A 150 0.80 21.80 18.83
N THR A 151 -0.46 21.57 18.47
CA THR A 151 -0.95 21.75 17.11
C THR A 151 -1.19 23.23 16.76
N GLU A 152 -1.22 24.13 17.75
CA GLU A 152 -1.31 25.57 17.50
C GLU A 152 0.00 26.18 17.00
N SER A 153 1.15 25.55 17.33
CA SER A 153 2.47 26.08 17.00
C SER A 153 2.87 25.85 15.55
N ILE A 154 2.18 24.93 14.86
CA ILE A 154 2.47 24.57 13.45
C ILE A 154 1.15 24.53 12.69
N ASP A 155 0.97 25.43 11.74
CA ASP A 155 -0.24 25.52 10.92
C ASP A 155 -0.50 24.22 10.14
N GLY A 156 -1.76 23.77 10.14
CA GLY A 156 -2.21 22.60 9.40
C GLY A 156 -2.11 21.29 10.19
N PHE A 157 -2.47 20.20 9.54
CA PHE A 157 -2.47 18.87 10.17
C PHE A 157 -1.05 18.35 10.37
N ASN A 158 -0.72 17.96 11.61
CA ASN A 158 0.54 17.32 11.96
C ASN A 158 0.37 15.80 11.92
N GLN A 159 1.34 15.08 11.36
CA GLN A 159 1.22 13.62 11.17
C GLN A 159 2.41 12.86 11.74
N ILE A 160 2.10 11.80 12.49
CA ILE A 160 3.07 10.88 13.09
C ILE A 160 2.87 9.49 12.47
N ASP A 161 3.89 9.00 11.75
CA ASP A 161 3.85 7.72 11.06
C ASP A 161 4.39 6.55 11.91
N ALA A 162 5.41 6.81 12.75
CA ALA A 162 5.97 5.75 13.60
C ALA A 162 6.56 6.29 14.89
N ILE A 163 6.51 5.47 15.96
CA ILE A 163 7.12 5.74 17.25
C ILE A 163 7.93 4.52 17.67
N GLY A 164 9.23 4.72 17.95
CA GLY A 164 10.17 3.67 18.35
C GLY A 164 10.98 4.05 19.57
N ILE A 165 11.45 3.03 20.29
CA ILE A 165 12.39 3.15 21.42
C ILE A 165 13.58 2.20 21.23
N ALA A 166 14.74 2.55 21.80
CA ALA A 166 15.91 1.69 21.77
C ALA A 166 16.68 1.74 23.10
N GLU A 167 17.38 0.65 23.43
CA GLU A 167 18.24 0.53 24.64
C GLU A 167 19.71 0.83 24.36
N SER A 168 20.06 1.11 23.11
CA SER A 168 21.37 1.60 22.69
C SER A 168 21.21 2.40 21.39
N PRO A 169 22.15 3.28 21.02
CA PRO A 169 22.05 4.06 19.81
C PRO A 169 21.76 3.19 18.59
N ALA A 170 20.65 3.46 17.94
CA ALA A 170 20.19 2.76 16.77
C ALA A 170 20.11 3.72 15.58
N THR A 171 20.38 3.22 14.38
CA THR A 171 20.18 3.96 13.14
C THR A 171 18.82 3.62 12.58
N VAL A 172 17.98 4.63 12.36
CA VAL A 172 16.71 4.43 11.65
C VAL A 172 17.05 3.96 10.24
N PRO A 173 16.53 2.83 9.78
CA PRO A 173 16.67 2.46 8.39
C PRO A 173 16.04 3.57 7.54
N SER A 174 16.83 4.29 6.75
CA SER A 174 16.26 4.98 5.60
C SER A 174 15.62 3.89 4.77
N GLY A 175 14.32 3.98 4.50
CA GLY A 175 13.63 2.99 3.69
C GLY A 175 14.40 2.78 2.38
N ALA A 176 15.21 1.73 2.32
CA ALA A 176 15.91 1.42 1.09
C ALA A 176 14.89 0.95 0.07
N ILE A 177 14.80 1.65 -1.06
CA ILE A 177 14.05 1.15 -2.22
C ILE A 177 14.81 -0.11 -2.67
N VAL A 178 14.14 -1.27 -2.55
CA VAL A 178 14.68 -2.54 -3.00
C VAL A 178 14.15 -2.77 -4.41
N SER A 179 15.00 -2.47 -5.40
CA SER A 179 14.68 -2.78 -6.80
C SER A 179 14.80 -4.27 -7.07
N THR A 180 13.84 -4.81 -7.81
CA THR A 180 13.84 -6.23 -8.15
C THR A 180 14.82 -6.56 -9.27
N ASP A 181 15.52 -7.68 -9.15
CA ASP A 181 16.25 -8.35 -10.24
C ASP A 181 15.50 -9.59 -10.79
N LYS A 182 14.37 -9.93 -10.18
CA LYS A 182 13.55 -11.10 -10.53
C LYS A 182 12.80 -10.93 -11.86
N VAL A 183 12.54 -9.69 -12.25
CA VAL A 183 11.83 -9.36 -13.49
C VAL A 183 12.77 -8.62 -14.43
N VAL A 184 13.21 -9.32 -15.47
CA VAL A 184 14.03 -8.71 -16.50
C VAL A 184 13.16 -8.41 -17.72
N PHE A 185 12.86 -7.14 -17.94
CA PHE A 185 12.20 -6.70 -19.16
C PHE A 185 13.18 -6.80 -20.34
N LYS A 186 12.93 -7.74 -21.24
CA LYS A 186 13.73 -7.90 -22.46
C LYS A 186 13.26 -6.87 -23.49
N GLY A 187 13.96 -5.78 -23.60
CA GLY A 187 13.71 -4.73 -24.60
C GLY A 187 13.34 -3.38 -23.99
N LYS A 188 13.16 -2.41 -24.86
CA LYS A 188 12.69 -1.07 -24.49
C LYS A 188 11.18 -1.02 -24.63
N SER A 189 10.49 -0.35 -23.70
CA SER A 189 9.09 -0.02 -23.90
C SER A 189 8.88 0.76 -25.19
N GLN A 190 7.87 0.36 -25.96
CA GLN A 190 7.52 0.99 -27.23
C GLN A 190 6.09 1.53 -27.14
N ASN A 191 5.90 2.75 -27.61
CA ASN A 191 4.57 3.30 -27.79
C ASN A 191 3.84 2.51 -28.86
N MET A 192 2.59 2.09 -28.58
CA MET A 192 1.79 1.27 -29.49
C MET A 192 1.21 2.06 -30.68
N GLY A 193 1.44 3.36 -30.73
CA GLY A 193 1.02 4.24 -31.82
C GLY A 193 -0.48 4.58 -31.80
N ASP A 194 -0.89 5.38 -32.77
CA ASP A 194 -2.25 5.94 -32.87
C ASP A 194 -3.36 4.90 -33.11
N ALA A 195 -2.98 3.67 -33.44
CA ALA A 195 -3.94 2.58 -33.55
C ALA A 195 -4.55 2.22 -32.18
N ILE A 196 -3.77 2.37 -31.13
CA ILE A 196 -4.17 2.08 -29.74
C ILE A 196 -4.33 3.35 -28.95
N ASN A 197 -3.32 4.24 -28.96
CA ASN A 197 -3.29 5.44 -28.15
C ASN A 197 -4.13 6.55 -28.78
N SER A 198 -4.84 7.28 -27.96
CA SER A 198 -5.65 8.44 -28.34
C SER A 198 -5.22 9.70 -27.55
N PHE A 199 -5.97 10.76 -27.64
CA PHE A 199 -5.80 11.93 -26.78
C PHE A 199 -6.36 11.69 -25.34
N GLY A 200 -7.14 10.62 -25.13
CA GLY A 200 -7.63 10.20 -23.82
C GLY A 200 -6.57 9.41 -23.06
N SER A 201 -7.00 8.70 -22.03
CA SER A 201 -6.12 7.78 -21.27
C SER A 201 -6.50 6.34 -21.57
N GLU A 202 -5.53 5.53 -21.94
CA GLU A 202 -5.66 4.09 -22.10
C GLU A 202 -5.15 3.37 -20.84
N ILE A 203 -6.03 2.61 -20.18
CA ILE A 203 -5.75 1.95 -18.90
C ILE A 203 -6.22 0.49 -18.92
N ALA A 204 -5.83 -0.29 -17.92
CA ALA A 204 -6.22 -1.67 -17.69
C ALA A 204 -6.07 -2.57 -18.95
N PRO A 205 -4.89 -2.63 -19.59
CA PRO A 205 -4.69 -3.46 -20.76
C PRO A 205 -4.70 -4.94 -20.40
N LEU A 206 -5.42 -5.74 -21.17
CA LEU A 206 -5.51 -7.19 -21.00
C LEU A 206 -5.44 -7.89 -22.38
N VAL A 207 -4.45 -8.76 -22.56
CA VAL A 207 -4.25 -9.50 -23.81
C VAL A 207 -4.80 -10.92 -23.65
N THR A 208 -5.48 -11.41 -24.69
CA THR A 208 -5.91 -12.82 -24.73
C THR A 208 -4.72 -13.78 -24.64
N PRO A 209 -4.88 -14.99 -24.09
CA PRO A 209 -3.79 -15.96 -23.94
C PRO A 209 -3.08 -16.34 -25.25
N ASP A 210 -3.76 -16.22 -26.40
CA ASP A 210 -3.17 -16.43 -27.72
C ASP A 210 -2.39 -15.21 -28.25
N GLY A 211 -2.37 -14.10 -27.50
CA GLY A 211 -1.66 -12.87 -27.85
C GLY A 211 -2.29 -12.05 -28.99
N LYS A 212 -3.52 -12.37 -29.43
CA LYS A 212 -4.09 -11.79 -30.64
C LYS A 212 -5.14 -10.70 -30.42
N THR A 213 -5.72 -10.61 -29.25
CA THR A 213 -6.71 -9.57 -28.95
C THR A 213 -6.31 -8.81 -27.69
N LEU A 214 -6.27 -7.50 -27.80
CA LEU A 214 -6.04 -6.57 -26.69
C LEU A 214 -7.38 -5.94 -26.32
N TYR A 215 -7.78 -6.08 -25.06
CA TYR A 215 -8.83 -5.31 -24.41
C TYR A 215 -8.16 -4.25 -23.55
N PHE A 216 -8.70 -3.05 -23.54
CA PHE A 216 -8.24 -1.98 -22.65
C PHE A 216 -9.39 -1.01 -22.41
N THR A 217 -9.30 -0.23 -21.35
CA THR A 217 -10.30 0.81 -21.07
C THR A 217 -9.78 2.16 -21.54
N ARG A 218 -10.63 2.90 -22.25
CA ARG A 218 -10.33 4.26 -22.69
C ARG A 218 -11.19 5.26 -21.93
N LYS A 219 -10.51 6.26 -21.33
CA LYS A 219 -11.13 7.34 -20.57
C LYS A 219 -11.19 8.62 -21.40
N ASN A 220 -12.20 9.45 -21.14
CA ASN A 220 -12.31 10.80 -21.74
C ASN A 220 -12.29 10.77 -23.28
N HIS A 221 -12.97 9.81 -23.91
CA HIS A 221 -12.97 9.67 -25.36
C HIS A 221 -14.36 9.86 -25.94
N VAL A 222 -14.46 10.64 -27.06
CA VAL A 222 -15.73 10.97 -27.72
C VAL A 222 -16.49 9.77 -28.26
N GLY A 223 -15.83 8.64 -28.46
CA GLY A 223 -16.44 7.38 -28.89
C GLY A 223 -16.89 6.48 -27.76
N ASN A 224 -16.89 6.93 -26.51
CA ASN A 224 -17.40 6.17 -25.39
C ASN A 224 -18.93 6.21 -25.34
N THR A 225 -19.53 5.13 -24.82
CA THR A 225 -20.98 4.97 -24.67
C THR A 225 -21.50 5.91 -23.59
N GLY A 226 -22.68 6.46 -23.78
CA GLY A 226 -23.29 7.41 -22.85
C GLY A 226 -22.66 8.78 -22.93
N THR A 227 -21.62 9.06 -22.18
CA THR A 227 -20.93 10.35 -22.14
C THR A 227 -19.43 10.21 -22.34
N ILE A 228 -18.76 11.30 -22.76
CA ILE A 228 -17.30 11.34 -22.87
C ILE A 228 -16.59 11.03 -21.53
N MET A 229 -17.25 11.27 -20.39
CA MET A 229 -16.70 11.04 -19.06
C MET A 229 -16.74 9.56 -18.63
N ASN A 230 -17.49 8.72 -19.36
CA ASN A 230 -17.55 7.30 -19.09
C ASN A 230 -16.26 6.61 -19.53
N ASP A 231 -15.95 5.52 -18.86
CA ASP A 231 -14.83 4.65 -19.17
C ASP A 231 -15.34 3.42 -19.92
N ASP A 232 -14.91 3.23 -21.17
CA ASP A 232 -15.36 2.15 -22.03
C ASP A 232 -14.25 1.16 -22.36
N VAL A 233 -14.64 -0.10 -22.53
CA VAL A 233 -13.78 -1.15 -23.08
C VAL A 233 -13.61 -0.95 -24.58
N TRP A 234 -12.35 -0.95 -25.04
CA TRP A 234 -11.95 -0.91 -26.44
C TRP A 234 -11.18 -2.17 -26.80
N ILE A 235 -11.23 -2.56 -28.08
CA ILE A 235 -10.66 -3.79 -28.58
C ILE A 235 -9.75 -3.49 -29.77
N SER A 236 -8.57 -4.12 -29.79
CA SER A 236 -7.71 -4.16 -30.97
C SER A 236 -7.23 -5.59 -31.22
N ASN A 237 -7.06 -5.95 -32.49
CA ASN A 237 -6.63 -7.27 -32.91
C ASN A 237 -5.23 -7.20 -33.54
N PHE A 238 -4.38 -8.18 -33.23
CA PHE A 238 -3.05 -8.32 -33.76
C PHE A 238 -3.06 -9.26 -34.97
N ASP A 239 -2.58 -8.78 -36.13
CA ASP A 239 -2.53 -9.56 -37.38
C ASP A 239 -1.25 -10.39 -37.52
N GLY A 240 -0.38 -10.39 -36.52
CA GLY A 240 0.95 -11.01 -36.53
C GLY A 240 2.09 -10.03 -36.78
N THR A 241 1.79 -8.80 -37.21
CA THR A 241 2.76 -7.73 -37.45
C THR A 241 2.41 -6.43 -36.71
N LYS A 242 1.16 -6.08 -36.65
CA LYS A 242 0.66 -4.83 -36.02
C LYS A 242 -0.71 -5.00 -35.39
N TRP A 243 -1.01 -4.12 -34.49
CA TRP A 243 -2.34 -3.95 -33.90
C TRP A 243 -3.26 -3.18 -34.85
N SER A 244 -4.52 -3.59 -34.97
CA SER A 244 -5.54 -2.84 -35.71
C SER A 244 -5.90 -1.54 -34.96
N THR A 245 -6.48 -0.58 -35.68
CA THR A 245 -7.13 0.55 -35.01
C THR A 245 -8.16 0.04 -34.01
N ALA A 246 -8.07 0.54 -32.79
CA ALA A 246 -8.96 0.13 -31.71
C ALA A 246 -10.42 0.57 -32.00
N VAL A 247 -11.36 -0.30 -31.65
CA VAL A 247 -12.79 -0.04 -31.76
C VAL A 247 -13.46 -0.18 -30.40
N ASN A 248 -14.47 0.65 -30.14
CA ASN A 248 -15.29 0.52 -28.95
C ASN A 248 -15.98 -0.85 -28.93
N ALA A 249 -15.93 -1.58 -27.81
CA ALA A 249 -16.53 -2.91 -27.71
C ALA A 249 -18.05 -2.91 -27.88
N GLY A 250 -18.69 -1.77 -27.59
CA GLY A 250 -20.13 -1.61 -27.68
C GLY A 250 -20.92 -2.48 -26.70
N GLY A 251 -22.25 -2.42 -26.80
CA GLY A 251 -23.09 -3.32 -25.99
C GLY A 251 -22.94 -4.78 -26.44
N PRO A 252 -23.09 -5.73 -25.53
CA PRO A 252 -23.48 -5.55 -24.12
C PRO A 252 -22.32 -5.35 -23.13
N ILE A 253 -21.07 -5.22 -23.59
CA ILE A 253 -19.89 -5.03 -22.73
C ILE A 253 -19.89 -3.62 -22.16
N ASN A 254 -20.08 -2.61 -23.01
CA ASN A 254 -20.18 -1.22 -22.61
C ASN A 254 -21.65 -0.82 -22.40
N ASN A 255 -21.88 -0.04 -21.36
CA ASN A 255 -23.15 0.59 -21.00
C ASN A 255 -22.91 2.04 -20.55
N ASP A 256 -23.92 2.71 -20.00
CA ASP A 256 -23.81 4.10 -19.54
C ASP A 256 -23.00 4.29 -18.24
N ALA A 257 -22.31 3.25 -17.76
CA ALA A 257 -21.41 3.29 -16.60
C ALA A 257 -19.94 3.13 -17.03
N ASN A 258 -19.03 3.10 -16.07
CA ASN A 258 -17.61 2.80 -16.31
C ASN A 258 -17.41 1.28 -16.51
N ASN A 259 -16.74 0.88 -17.58
CA ASN A 259 -16.62 -0.49 -18.01
C ASN A 259 -15.14 -0.92 -18.10
N TYR A 260 -14.82 -2.10 -17.53
CA TYR A 260 -13.46 -2.65 -17.50
C TYR A 260 -13.51 -4.17 -17.72
N VAL A 261 -12.55 -4.70 -18.47
CA VAL A 261 -12.25 -6.14 -18.49
C VAL A 261 -11.20 -6.44 -17.44
N VAL A 262 -11.51 -7.34 -16.52
CA VAL A 262 -10.65 -7.70 -15.37
C VAL A 262 -10.21 -9.16 -15.40
N GLY A 263 -10.64 -9.92 -16.40
CA GLY A 263 -10.22 -11.30 -16.62
C GLY A 263 -10.67 -11.83 -17.96
N ILE A 264 -9.88 -12.75 -18.52
CA ILE A 264 -10.15 -13.47 -19.77
C ILE A 264 -9.91 -14.94 -19.54
N SER A 265 -10.86 -15.80 -19.99
CA SER A 265 -10.67 -17.25 -19.95
C SER A 265 -9.54 -17.71 -20.88
N MET A 266 -8.98 -18.91 -20.63
CA MET A 266 -7.89 -19.49 -21.42
C MET A 266 -8.18 -19.57 -22.93
N ASN A 267 -9.43 -19.80 -23.31
CA ASN A 267 -9.85 -19.88 -24.71
C ASN A 267 -10.27 -18.51 -25.31
N GLY A 268 -10.24 -17.44 -24.51
CA GLY A 268 -10.61 -16.09 -24.97
C GLY A 268 -12.09 -15.87 -25.23
N GLU A 269 -12.96 -16.82 -24.86
CA GLU A 269 -14.41 -16.79 -25.17
C GLU A 269 -15.27 -16.30 -23.99
N LEU A 270 -14.67 -16.05 -22.84
CA LEU A 270 -15.35 -15.50 -21.68
C LEU A 270 -14.54 -14.32 -21.12
N LEU A 271 -15.24 -13.23 -20.83
CA LEU A 271 -14.68 -12.06 -20.16
C LEU A 271 -15.30 -11.92 -18.77
N THR A 272 -14.47 -11.54 -17.80
CA THR A 272 -14.92 -11.02 -16.52
C THR A 272 -14.83 -9.50 -16.57
N LEU A 273 -15.93 -8.85 -16.19
CA LEU A 273 -16.12 -7.40 -16.24
C LEU A 273 -16.24 -6.86 -14.81
N ALA A 274 -15.67 -5.70 -14.57
CA ALA A 274 -15.95 -4.94 -13.35
C ALA A 274 -17.38 -4.40 -13.38
N ASN A 275 -17.94 -4.20 -12.20
CA ASN A 275 -19.30 -3.76 -11.94
C ASN A 275 -20.40 -4.81 -12.26
N THR A 276 -21.56 -4.58 -11.68
CA THR A 276 -22.76 -5.35 -11.99
C THR A 276 -23.47 -4.79 -13.22
N TYR A 277 -24.17 -5.65 -13.94
CA TYR A 277 -24.93 -5.31 -15.13
C TYR A 277 -26.42 -5.58 -14.90
N HIS A 278 -27.25 -4.59 -15.17
CA HIS A 278 -28.68 -4.68 -15.06
C HIS A 278 -29.36 -4.06 -16.31
N PRO A 279 -30.41 -4.65 -16.83
CA PRO A 279 -31.09 -4.10 -18.02
C PRO A 279 -31.73 -2.73 -17.81
N ILE A 280 -32.09 -2.38 -16.56
CA ILE A 280 -32.89 -1.20 -16.22
C ILE A 280 -32.28 -0.41 -15.05
N GLU A 281 -31.54 -1.06 -14.16
CA GLU A 281 -30.94 -0.44 -12.96
C GLU A 281 -29.52 0.04 -13.24
N GLU A 282 -29.06 1.00 -12.45
CA GLU A 282 -27.68 1.45 -12.48
C GLU A 282 -26.70 0.34 -12.08
N SER A 283 -25.54 0.34 -12.71
CA SER A 283 -24.42 -0.55 -12.35
C SER A 283 -23.92 -0.21 -10.95
N ARG A 284 -23.57 -1.26 -10.20
CA ARG A 284 -23.02 -1.15 -8.84
C ARG A 284 -21.66 -1.86 -8.78
N ILE A 285 -20.91 -1.61 -7.72
CA ILE A 285 -19.69 -2.34 -7.41
C ILE A 285 -19.98 -3.85 -7.38
N GLY A 286 -19.16 -4.61 -8.06
CA GLY A 286 -19.31 -6.06 -8.21
C GLY A 286 -18.60 -6.56 -9.45
N ILE A 287 -18.90 -7.77 -9.86
CA ILE A 287 -18.30 -8.40 -11.04
C ILE A 287 -19.39 -9.12 -11.83
N ALA A 288 -19.24 -9.10 -13.14
CA ALA A 288 -20.09 -9.83 -14.06
C ALA A 288 -19.28 -10.63 -15.08
N GLN A 289 -19.89 -11.59 -15.72
CA GLN A 289 -19.29 -12.37 -16.78
C GLN A 289 -20.13 -12.32 -18.04
N THR A 290 -19.46 -12.23 -19.18
CA THR A 290 -20.04 -12.38 -20.50
C THR A 290 -19.27 -13.43 -21.30
N TRP A 291 -19.91 -14.10 -22.22
CA TRP A 291 -19.30 -15.12 -23.08
C TRP A 291 -19.79 -14.98 -24.50
N LYS A 292 -19.05 -15.52 -25.45
CA LYS A 292 -19.45 -15.56 -26.85
C LYS A 292 -20.56 -16.60 -27.06
N SER A 293 -21.63 -16.17 -27.69
CA SER A 293 -22.68 -17.07 -28.18
C SER A 293 -22.16 -17.95 -29.33
N SER A 294 -22.93 -18.94 -29.74
CA SER A 294 -22.66 -19.75 -30.94
C SER A 294 -22.53 -18.93 -32.22
N TYR A 295 -23.01 -17.71 -32.25
CA TYR A 295 -22.91 -16.76 -33.36
C TYR A 295 -21.71 -15.82 -33.24
N GLY A 296 -20.86 -15.99 -32.21
CA GLY A 296 -19.67 -15.16 -31.97
C GLY A 296 -19.94 -13.80 -31.30
N SER A 297 -21.19 -13.47 -31.00
CA SER A 297 -21.55 -12.23 -30.30
C SER A 297 -21.48 -12.41 -28.78
N TRP A 298 -21.11 -11.35 -28.07
CA TRP A 298 -21.14 -11.34 -26.60
C TRP A 298 -22.58 -11.34 -26.10
N VAL A 299 -22.88 -12.16 -25.07
CA VAL A 299 -24.19 -12.19 -24.43
C VAL A 299 -24.26 -11.12 -23.34
N PHE A 300 -25.50 -10.75 -22.93
CA PHE A 300 -25.68 -9.80 -21.83
C PHE A 300 -25.00 -10.33 -20.56
N PRO A 301 -24.17 -9.53 -19.87
CA PRO A 301 -23.38 -9.98 -18.74
C PRO A 301 -24.25 -10.48 -17.57
N LYS A 302 -23.81 -11.58 -16.95
CA LYS A 302 -24.42 -12.17 -15.77
C LYS A 302 -23.58 -11.84 -14.54
N ASN A 303 -24.21 -11.27 -13.52
CA ASN A 303 -23.56 -10.91 -12.27
C ASN A 303 -23.09 -12.16 -11.50
N LEU A 304 -21.89 -12.08 -10.92
CA LEU A 304 -21.37 -13.10 -10.03
C LEU A 304 -21.75 -12.80 -8.57
N ILE A 305 -21.91 -13.87 -7.79
CA ILE A 305 -22.13 -13.77 -6.35
C ILE A 305 -20.76 -13.74 -5.66
N THR A 306 -20.38 -12.57 -5.17
CA THR A 306 -19.14 -12.34 -4.44
C THR A 306 -19.48 -11.81 -3.05
N PRO A 307 -19.51 -12.68 -2.02
CA PRO A 307 -19.75 -12.23 -0.65
C PRO A 307 -18.69 -11.21 -0.21
N GLY A 308 -19.06 -10.30 0.69
CA GLY A 308 -18.12 -9.40 1.36
C GLY A 308 -17.42 -8.36 0.47
N VAL A 309 -17.88 -8.14 -0.77
CA VAL A 309 -17.33 -7.10 -1.69
C VAL A 309 -17.82 -5.70 -1.35
N LEU A 310 -18.57 -5.52 -0.27
CA LEU A 310 -18.95 -4.21 0.24
C LEU A 310 -17.69 -3.46 0.68
N THR A 311 -17.37 -2.42 -0.05
CA THR A 311 -16.25 -1.52 0.24
C THR A 311 -16.77 -0.17 0.73
N HIS A 312 -16.00 0.49 1.59
CA HIS A 312 -16.28 1.87 2.00
C HIS A 312 -15.96 2.88 0.89
N ASN A 313 -15.19 2.46 -0.12
CA ASN A 313 -14.82 3.29 -1.26
C ASN A 313 -15.77 3.06 -2.44
N LEU A 314 -15.97 4.11 -3.25
CA LEU A 314 -16.81 4.06 -4.46
C LEU A 314 -16.18 3.24 -5.61
N TYR A 315 -14.91 2.87 -5.49
CA TYR A 315 -14.16 2.19 -6.55
C TYR A 315 -13.45 0.96 -5.98
N ALA A 316 -13.67 -0.17 -6.62
CA ALA A 316 -12.96 -1.42 -6.41
C ALA A 316 -12.22 -1.82 -7.69
N GLU A 317 -11.04 -2.41 -7.55
CA GLU A 317 -10.29 -2.93 -8.67
C GLU A 317 -10.19 -4.45 -8.54
N TYR A 318 -10.14 -5.12 -9.68
CA TYR A 318 -10.20 -6.58 -9.72
C TYR A 318 -9.21 -7.15 -10.71
N PHE A 319 -8.77 -8.37 -10.44
CA PHE A 319 -8.08 -9.23 -11.40
C PHE A 319 -8.61 -10.65 -11.26
N MET A 320 -9.02 -11.26 -12.36
CA MET A 320 -9.46 -12.67 -12.43
C MET A 320 -8.44 -13.47 -13.22
N ASN A 321 -7.91 -14.53 -12.62
CA ASN A 321 -7.02 -15.45 -13.36
C ASN A 321 -7.80 -16.19 -14.46
N SER A 322 -7.07 -16.71 -15.46
CA SER A 322 -7.68 -17.26 -16.67
C SER A 322 -8.43 -18.59 -16.49
N ASP A 323 -8.15 -19.34 -15.42
CA ASP A 323 -8.91 -20.54 -15.07
C ASP A 323 -10.09 -20.24 -14.12
N ARG A 324 -10.25 -18.97 -13.71
CA ARG A 324 -11.39 -18.47 -12.91
C ARG A 324 -11.53 -19.14 -11.55
N THR A 325 -10.40 -19.40 -10.92
CA THR A 325 -10.34 -19.98 -9.56
C THR A 325 -9.87 -18.97 -8.52
N VAL A 326 -9.18 -17.92 -8.95
CA VAL A 326 -8.63 -16.86 -8.11
C VAL A 326 -9.10 -15.50 -8.59
N LEU A 327 -9.68 -14.74 -7.69
CA LEU A 327 -10.06 -13.33 -7.86
C LEU A 327 -9.26 -12.50 -6.89
N LEU A 328 -8.47 -11.55 -7.38
CA LEU A 328 -7.83 -10.52 -6.58
C LEU A 328 -8.71 -9.28 -6.57
N LEU A 329 -8.75 -8.59 -5.43
CA LEU A 329 -9.58 -7.42 -5.22
C LEU A 329 -8.78 -6.36 -4.46
N ALA A 330 -8.80 -5.12 -4.93
CA ALA A 330 -8.33 -3.97 -4.15
C ALA A 330 -9.55 -3.27 -3.55
N LEU A 331 -9.71 -3.37 -2.23
CA LEU A 331 -10.88 -2.94 -1.48
C LEU A 331 -10.48 -2.19 -0.21
N GLU A 332 -11.31 -1.25 0.21
CA GLU A 332 -11.25 -0.66 1.54
C GLU A 332 -12.40 -1.24 2.38
N ARG A 333 -12.04 -2.00 3.40
CA ARG A 333 -12.96 -2.70 4.30
C ARG A 333 -12.63 -2.41 5.76
N ALA A 334 -13.52 -2.78 6.67
CA ALA A 334 -13.29 -2.63 8.12
C ALA A 334 -12.08 -3.42 8.64
N ASP A 335 -11.66 -4.47 7.92
CA ASP A 335 -10.49 -5.30 8.22
C ASP A 335 -9.24 -4.93 7.41
N SER A 336 -9.25 -3.79 6.67
CA SER A 336 -8.07 -3.25 6.00
C SER A 336 -7.04 -2.74 7.02
N TYR A 337 -5.76 -2.85 6.63
CA TYR A 337 -4.64 -2.27 7.39
C TYR A 337 -4.60 -0.74 7.26
N GLY A 338 -5.07 -0.22 6.14
CA GLY A 338 -5.16 1.20 5.87
C GLY A 338 -6.35 1.57 5.00
N MET A 339 -6.06 2.17 3.87
CA MET A 339 -7.03 2.50 2.83
C MET A 339 -7.41 1.24 2.04
N LYS A 340 -7.11 1.18 0.73
CA LYS A 340 -7.34 -0.03 -0.05
C LYS A 340 -6.23 -1.04 0.18
N ASP A 341 -6.61 -2.24 0.55
CA ASP A 341 -5.73 -3.41 0.62
C ASP A 341 -6.06 -4.41 -0.49
N ILE A 342 -5.11 -5.30 -0.77
CA ILE A 342 -5.36 -6.40 -1.70
C ILE A 342 -5.90 -7.61 -0.94
N TYR A 343 -7.00 -8.13 -1.46
CA TYR A 343 -7.68 -9.32 -0.98
C TYR A 343 -7.68 -10.41 -2.05
N VAL A 344 -7.86 -11.65 -1.62
CA VAL A 344 -8.04 -12.81 -2.49
C VAL A 344 -9.33 -13.52 -2.15
N SER A 345 -10.07 -13.92 -3.18
CA SER A 345 -11.26 -14.78 -3.09
C SER A 345 -11.10 -15.98 -4.02
N PHE A 346 -11.69 -17.10 -3.65
CA PHE A 346 -11.55 -18.37 -4.36
C PHE A 346 -12.91 -18.91 -4.81
N SER A 347 -12.90 -19.59 -5.96
CA SER A 347 -14.05 -20.34 -6.43
C SER A 347 -13.67 -21.76 -6.84
N THR A 348 -14.52 -22.71 -6.49
CA THR A 348 -14.41 -24.12 -6.92
C THR A 348 -15.34 -24.44 -8.08
N ASN A 349 -16.40 -23.66 -8.30
CA ASN A 349 -17.42 -23.87 -9.32
C ASN A 349 -17.50 -22.73 -10.33
N GLN A 350 -16.65 -21.68 -10.21
CA GLN A 350 -16.56 -20.51 -11.08
C GLN A 350 -17.84 -19.62 -11.08
N ILE A 351 -18.74 -19.82 -10.14
CA ILE A 351 -20.01 -19.10 -9.98
C ILE A 351 -20.06 -18.43 -8.61
N GLU A 352 -19.76 -19.17 -7.58
CA GLU A 352 -19.75 -18.73 -6.18
C GLU A 352 -18.32 -18.52 -5.70
N TRP A 353 -18.11 -17.45 -4.97
CA TRP A 353 -16.79 -17.04 -4.49
C TRP A 353 -16.78 -16.99 -2.96
N SER A 354 -15.63 -17.31 -2.37
CA SER A 354 -15.43 -17.18 -0.93
C SER A 354 -15.46 -15.73 -0.47
N ASP A 355 -15.66 -15.51 0.83
CA ASP A 355 -15.36 -14.20 1.41
C ASP A 355 -13.89 -13.83 1.13
N PRO A 356 -13.62 -12.56 0.76
CA PRO A 356 -12.26 -12.10 0.51
C PRO A 356 -11.38 -12.18 1.77
N ILE A 357 -10.18 -12.70 1.61
CA ILE A 357 -9.15 -12.78 2.64
C ILE A 357 -8.10 -11.70 2.38
N ASN A 358 -7.81 -10.85 3.36
CA ASN A 358 -6.71 -9.88 3.28
C ASN A 358 -5.37 -10.60 3.11
N MET A 359 -4.53 -10.13 2.19
CA MET A 359 -3.23 -10.76 1.88
C MET A 359 -2.15 -10.54 2.95
N GLY A 360 -2.48 -9.84 4.02
CA GLY A 360 -1.62 -9.67 5.20
C GLY A 360 -0.62 -8.54 5.07
N LYS A 361 0.07 -8.30 6.16
CA LYS A 361 0.96 -7.15 6.40
C LYS A 361 2.19 -7.07 5.47
N ASP A 362 2.55 -8.15 4.82
CA ASP A 362 3.69 -8.12 3.88
C ASP A 362 3.31 -7.41 2.57
N ILE A 363 2.03 -7.42 2.21
CA ILE A 363 1.46 -6.77 1.03
C ILE A 363 0.74 -5.48 1.43
N SER A 364 -0.16 -5.57 2.43
CA SER A 364 -1.02 -4.48 2.85
C SER A 364 -0.28 -3.48 3.71
N THR A 365 -0.41 -2.20 3.38
CA THR A 365 0.18 -1.08 4.12
C THR A 365 -0.92 -0.21 4.73
N ALA A 366 -0.52 0.89 5.36
CA ALA A 366 -1.46 1.91 5.82
C ALA A 366 -2.03 2.79 4.70
N SER A 367 -1.53 2.66 3.47
CA SER A 367 -1.94 3.44 2.30
C SER A 367 -2.78 2.60 1.33
N ASN A 368 -2.60 2.83 0.02
CA ASN A 368 -3.36 2.10 -1.00
C ASN A 368 -2.49 1.08 -1.70
N GLU A 369 -2.97 -0.14 -1.76
CA GLU A 369 -2.52 -1.18 -2.66
C GLU A 369 -3.57 -1.41 -3.75
N MET A 370 -3.16 -1.28 -5.01
CA MET A 370 -4.05 -1.23 -6.17
C MET A 370 -3.54 -2.04 -7.34
N ALA A 371 -4.36 -2.16 -8.39
CA ALA A 371 -4.03 -2.80 -9.65
C ALA A 371 -3.36 -4.18 -9.50
N PRO A 372 -3.91 -5.12 -8.70
CA PRO A 372 -3.31 -6.42 -8.51
C PRO A 372 -3.32 -7.24 -9.81
N PHE A 373 -2.21 -7.93 -10.07
CA PHE A 373 -2.06 -8.85 -11.20
C PHE A 373 -1.31 -10.10 -10.75
N LEU A 374 -1.90 -11.28 -10.93
CA LEU A 374 -1.27 -12.56 -10.63
C LEU A 374 -0.68 -13.14 -11.91
N ALA A 375 0.61 -13.43 -11.90
CA ALA A 375 1.27 -14.09 -13.02
C ALA A 375 0.75 -15.52 -13.22
N ALA A 376 1.02 -16.09 -14.39
CA ALA A 376 0.55 -17.43 -14.78
C ALA A 376 1.09 -18.56 -13.90
N ASP A 377 2.15 -18.31 -13.11
CA ASP A 377 2.68 -19.28 -12.13
C ASP A 377 1.81 -19.43 -10.88
N GLY A 378 0.80 -18.56 -10.72
CA GLY A 378 -0.11 -18.54 -9.57
C GLY A 378 0.56 -18.17 -8.24
N LYS A 379 1.77 -17.61 -8.27
CA LYS A 379 2.58 -17.26 -7.09
C LYS A 379 3.12 -15.84 -7.13
N THR A 380 3.56 -15.38 -8.29
CA THR A 380 4.12 -14.04 -8.48
C THR A 380 3.00 -13.04 -8.68
N MET A 381 2.92 -12.04 -7.81
CA MET A 381 1.95 -10.97 -7.88
C MET A 381 2.67 -9.65 -8.16
N PHE A 382 2.10 -8.87 -9.09
CA PHE A 382 2.44 -7.47 -9.31
C PHE A 382 1.29 -6.62 -8.77
N PHE A 383 1.62 -5.49 -8.17
CA PHE A 383 0.64 -4.55 -7.65
C PHE A 383 1.24 -3.15 -7.56
N SER A 384 0.39 -2.16 -7.43
CA SER A 384 0.80 -0.77 -7.21
C SER A 384 0.59 -0.40 -5.75
N SER A 385 1.51 0.34 -5.15
CA SER A 385 1.38 0.86 -3.79
C SER A 385 1.99 2.25 -3.67
N ASN A 386 1.37 3.09 -2.85
CA ASN A 386 1.95 4.35 -2.37
C ASN A 386 2.29 4.31 -0.88
N GLY A 387 2.22 3.13 -0.25
CA GLY A 387 2.59 2.89 1.15
C GLY A 387 3.97 2.25 1.33
N LEU A 388 4.54 1.69 0.27
CA LEU A 388 5.86 1.08 0.28
C LEU A 388 6.94 2.08 -0.17
N PRO A 389 8.22 1.90 0.24
CA PRO A 389 9.32 2.73 -0.24
C PRO A 389 9.46 2.66 -1.76
N GLY A 390 9.34 3.80 -2.44
CA GLY A 390 9.33 3.90 -3.90
C GLY A 390 9.86 5.25 -4.42
N TYR A 391 9.78 5.46 -5.72
CA TYR A 391 10.31 6.65 -6.39
C TYR A 391 9.27 7.75 -6.59
N GLY A 392 7.97 7.40 -6.51
CA GLY A 392 6.86 8.32 -6.74
C GLY A 392 5.70 8.14 -5.75
N ASP A 393 4.52 8.61 -6.15
CA ASP A 393 3.30 8.41 -5.36
C ASP A 393 2.82 6.97 -5.44
N GLN A 394 2.77 6.41 -6.66
CA GLN A 394 2.40 5.04 -6.94
C GLN A 394 3.55 4.36 -7.69
N ASP A 395 4.10 3.34 -7.09
CA ASP A 395 5.12 2.50 -7.72
C ASP A 395 4.60 1.08 -7.89
N VAL A 396 5.18 0.34 -8.86
CA VAL A 396 4.84 -1.06 -9.10
C VAL A 396 5.78 -1.96 -8.34
N TYR A 397 5.21 -2.91 -7.62
CA TYR A 397 5.94 -3.88 -6.82
C TYR A 397 5.69 -5.30 -7.29
N VAL A 398 6.66 -6.16 -7.06
CA VAL A 398 6.55 -7.61 -7.23
C VAL A 398 6.77 -8.31 -5.89
N ALA A 399 5.90 -9.27 -5.58
CA ALA A 399 6.04 -10.17 -4.44
C ALA A 399 5.73 -11.61 -4.85
N VAL A 400 6.34 -12.57 -4.15
CA VAL A 400 6.13 -14.00 -4.41
C VAL A 400 5.47 -14.64 -3.19
N ARG A 401 4.38 -15.34 -3.42
CA ARG A 401 3.64 -16.07 -2.40
C ARG A 401 4.47 -17.24 -1.86
N LEU A 402 4.57 -17.35 -0.53
CA LEU A 402 5.40 -18.35 0.14
C LEU A 402 4.65 -19.63 0.50
N ASP A 403 3.34 -19.56 0.73
CA ASP A 403 2.52 -20.72 1.12
C ASP A 403 1.08 -20.65 0.56
N SER A 404 0.25 -21.59 0.97
CA SER A 404 -1.14 -21.72 0.53
C SER A 404 -2.13 -20.84 1.31
N THR A 405 -1.70 -20.13 2.34
CA THR A 405 -2.59 -19.25 3.12
C THR A 405 -2.91 -17.94 2.43
N TRP A 406 -2.06 -17.52 1.46
CA TRP A 406 -2.10 -16.22 0.78
C TRP A 406 -1.83 -15.02 1.70
N GLN A 407 -1.35 -15.26 2.92
CA GLN A 407 -1.03 -14.22 3.90
C GLN A 407 0.48 -14.07 4.15
N ASN A 408 1.29 -14.98 3.57
CA ASN A 408 2.75 -14.96 3.67
C ASN A 408 3.37 -14.74 2.30
N TRP A 409 4.07 -13.63 2.16
CA TRP A 409 4.70 -13.19 0.91
C TRP A 409 6.17 -12.85 1.14
N THR A 410 6.97 -12.83 0.08
CA THR A 410 8.29 -12.16 0.14
C THR A 410 8.07 -10.67 0.36
N LYS A 411 9.08 -9.98 0.91
CA LYS A 411 9.06 -8.52 0.89
C LYS A 411 8.83 -8.05 -0.55
N PRO A 412 7.92 -7.08 -0.78
CA PRO A 412 7.73 -6.48 -2.08
C PRO A 412 9.01 -5.77 -2.55
N GLU A 413 9.34 -5.95 -3.82
CA GLU A 413 10.46 -5.31 -4.49
C GLU A 413 9.91 -4.38 -5.59
N ASN A 414 10.47 -3.16 -5.68
CA ASN A 414 10.07 -2.14 -6.66
C ASN A 414 10.57 -2.46 -8.08
#